data_4ece01ed2c79307eed0316f5d71e75e4
#
_entry.id   4ece01ed2c79307eed0316f5d71e75e4
#
_cell.length_a   1.000
_cell.length_b   1.000
_cell.length_c   1.000
_cell.angle_alpha   90.00
_cell.angle_beta   90.00
_cell.angle_gamma   90.00
#
_symmetry.space_group_name_H-M   'P 1'
#
loop_
_entity.id
_entity.type
_entity.pdbx_description
1 polymer ?
#
loop_
_entity_poly.entity_id
_entity_poly.type
_entity_poly.pdbx_seq_one_letter_code
_entity_poly.pdbx_strand_id
1 'polypeptide(L)'
;GSMIVDGEKFPEFAELNPYDRLKSLSEKIKSMGYAGLALWIPANHYGEEYGEAREKYMKDAEAFWTERAKMCAYADVKYLKVDWGYHGRDVEYRKIITDKMREFSPNTMIEHVIGIFDQPYDPSLDVQKGEAFLKFMELAKDTVKISDFYRTYDVLEELSEATTLMRIAKLIDIKAEADEEYKGIINVEDNPIIAAALGMTMGIMRHKNKPRYDDVVNSLIWQRIAPPFRFEPNNFKYSGELICDSYKFNANPNEWPYLGDETIEQYAPAVMSANAPLAEVRCDEEYTPFVLNSRNKITDAYTVAVLEINKNNEKYIPLADISVCGASANAPVGFFGKAKTLAVNFDTGIEGARVYLQHMTEE
;
A
#
# COMPACT_ATOMS: atom_id res chain seq x y z
N GLY A 1 8.19 -14.51 15.44
CA GLY A 1 7.18 -13.79 16.11
C GLY A 1 6.83 -14.13 17.54
N SER A 2 7.76 -13.92 18.51
CA SER A 2 7.43 -14.20 19.92
C SER A 2 6.34 -13.27 20.48
N MET A 3 6.22 -12.05 19.97
CA MET A 3 5.41 -10.96 20.53
C MET A 3 5.73 -10.67 22.01
N ILE A 4 6.87 -11.14 22.50
CA ILE A 4 7.31 -10.88 23.86
C ILE A 4 8.17 -9.62 23.85
N VAL A 5 7.73 -8.61 24.60
CA VAL A 5 8.48 -7.35 24.74
C VAL A 5 9.76 -7.63 25.52
N ASP A 6 10.89 -7.22 24.93
CA ASP A 6 12.22 -7.40 25.47
C ASP A 6 12.42 -6.53 26.72
N GLY A 7 12.70 -7.19 27.88
CA GLY A 7 12.88 -6.49 29.13
C GLY A 7 14.19 -5.69 29.24
N GLU A 8 15.20 -6.00 28.42
CA GLU A 8 16.44 -5.21 28.38
C GLU A 8 16.22 -3.88 27.62
N LYS A 9 15.46 -3.94 26.53
CA LYS A 9 15.10 -2.75 25.74
C LYS A 9 14.02 -1.89 26.39
N PHE A 10 13.16 -2.52 27.18
CA PHE A 10 12.07 -1.86 27.92
C PHE A 10 12.13 -2.23 29.39
N PRO A 11 13.16 -1.73 30.14
CA PRO A 11 13.41 -2.12 31.53
C PRO A 11 12.23 -1.77 32.44
N GLU A 12 11.43 -0.75 32.12
CA GLU A 12 10.24 -0.38 32.86
C GLU A 12 9.15 -1.48 32.86
N PHE A 13 9.22 -2.43 31.95
CA PHE A 13 8.27 -3.54 31.87
C PHE A 13 8.90 -4.90 32.23
N ALA A 14 10.19 -4.94 32.58
CA ALA A 14 10.95 -6.17 32.72
C ALA A 14 10.37 -7.16 33.74
N GLU A 15 9.79 -6.66 34.82
CA GLU A 15 9.21 -7.48 35.90
C GLU A 15 7.80 -7.99 35.60
N LEU A 16 7.18 -7.50 34.53
CA LEU A 16 5.82 -7.90 34.14
C LEU A 16 5.84 -9.23 33.37
N ASN A 17 4.75 -9.99 33.43
CA ASN A 17 4.56 -11.15 32.58
C ASN A 17 4.40 -10.73 31.10
N PRO A 18 4.53 -11.65 30.13
CA PRO A 18 4.50 -11.31 28.70
C PRO A 18 3.23 -10.59 28.23
N TYR A 19 2.07 -10.90 28.78
CA TYR A 19 0.80 -10.23 28.43
C TYR A 19 0.80 -8.78 28.90
N ASP A 20 1.19 -8.56 30.16
CA ASP A 20 1.20 -7.22 30.74
C ASP A 20 2.30 -6.34 30.12
N ARG A 21 3.44 -6.92 29.72
CA ARG A 21 4.47 -6.19 28.95
C ARG A 21 3.92 -5.65 27.65
N LEU A 22 3.22 -6.51 26.87
CA LEU A 22 2.66 -6.10 25.57
C LEU A 22 1.56 -5.06 25.75
N LYS A 23 0.72 -5.21 26.77
CA LYS A 23 -0.32 -4.24 27.10
C LYS A 23 0.27 -2.89 27.52
N SER A 24 1.27 -2.89 28.39
CA SER A 24 1.95 -1.67 28.86
C SER A 24 2.62 -0.93 27.70
N LEU A 25 3.22 -1.66 26.76
CA LEU A 25 3.76 -1.06 25.53
C LEU A 25 2.66 -0.44 24.66
N SER A 26 1.54 -1.13 24.49
CA SER A 26 0.39 -0.60 23.74
C SER A 26 -0.18 0.67 24.37
N GLU A 27 -0.34 0.69 25.69
CA GLU A 27 -0.80 1.87 26.43
C GLU A 27 0.19 3.04 26.32
N LYS A 28 1.48 2.77 26.40
CA LYS A 28 2.54 3.77 26.19
C LYS A 28 2.44 4.40 24.79
N ILE A 29 2.28 3.60 23.74
CA ILE A 29 2.13 4.10 22.36
C ILE A 29 0.87 4.98 22.24
N LYS A 30 -0.25 4.56 22.82
CA LYS A 30 -1.49 5.36 22.83
C LYS A 30 -1.31 6.69 23.59
N SER A 31 -0.59 6.68 24.70
CA SER A 31 -0.30 7.90 25.49
C SER A 31 0.54 8.92 24.72
N MET A 32 1.28 8.48 23.69
CA MET A 32 2.04 9.33 22.77
C MET A 32 1.16 9.93 21.64
N GLY A 33 -0.15 9.63 21.63
CA GLY A 33 -1.09 10.15 20.62
C GLY A 33 -1.29 9.27 19.41
N TYR A 34 -0.72 8.06 19.36
CA TYR A 34 -0.96 7.09 18.30
C TYR A 34 -2.27 6.30 18.52
N ALA A 35 -2.86 5.79 17.44
CA ALA A 35 -4.10 5.02 17.51
C ALA A 35 -3.95 3.68 18.24
N GLY A 36 -2.74 3.13 18.30
CA GLY A 36 -2.42 1.89 18.99
C GLY A 36 -1.13 1.25 18.50
N LEU A 37 -0.83 0.08 19.05
CA LEU A 37 0.36 -0.68 18.73
C LEU A 37 0.19 -1.45 17.43
N ALA A 38 1.17 -1.34 16.55
CA ALA A 38 1.36 -2.18 15.38
C ALA A 38 2.57 -3.09 15.58
N LEU A 39 2.46 -4.35 15.20
CA LEU A 39 3.54 -5.31 15.31
C LEU A 39 3.98 -5.83 13.95
N TRP A 40 5.27 -5.98 13.77
CA TRP A 40 5.87 -6.68 12.66
C TRP A 40 6.38 -8.04 13.11
N ILE A 41 5.88 -9.09 12.51
CA ILE A 41 6.19 -10.47 12.88
C ILE A 41 6.55 -11.31 11.65
N PRO A 42 7.41 -12.32 11.78
CA PRO A 42 7.63 -13.30 10.72
C PRO A 42 6.50 -14.33 10.67
N ALA A 43 6.30 -14.92 9.49
CA ALA A 43 5.38 -16.05 9.30
C ALA A 43 6.03 -17.36 9.76
N ASN A 44 6.28 -17.52 11.06
CA ASN A 44 6.81 -18.73 11.66
C ASN A 44 6.61 -18.77 13.18
N HIS A 45 6.79 -19.94 13.76
CA HIS A 45 6.84 -20.11 15.22
C HIS A 45 8.13 -19.53 15.78
N TYR A 46 8.07 -19.15 17.04
CA TYR A 46 9.28 -18.79 17.78
C TYR A 46 10.15 -20.03 18.03
N GLY A 47 11.44 -19.93 17.71
CA GLY A 47 12.41 -20.99 17.91
C GLY A 47 12.43 -22.08 16.84
N GLU A 48 11.72 -21.91 15.73
CA GLU A 48 11.85 -22.81 14.57
C GLU A 48 13.26 -22.74 13.98
N GLU A 49 13.82 -23.90 13.70
CA GLU A 49 15.07 -24.04 12.98
C GLU A 49 14.81 -24.37 11.50
N TYR A 50 15.65 -23.83 10.63
CA TYR A 50 15.60 -24.15 9.21
C TYR A 50 15.85 -25.65 9.00
N GLY A 51 14.94 -26.31 8.27
CA GLY A 51 15.08 -27.71 7.87
C GLY A 51 14.23 -28.73 8.63
N GLU A 52 13.44 -28.29 9.62
CA GLU A 52 12.45 -29.18 10.22
C GLU A 52 11.23 -29.37 9.30
N ALA A 53 10.58 -30.52 9.41
CA ALA A 53 9.46 -30.83 8.53
C ALA A 53 8.25 -29.94 8.77
N ARG A 54 7.67 -29.41 7.68
CA ARG A 54 6.44 -28.58 7.69
C ARG A 54 5.33 -29.17 8.57
N GLU A 55 5.15 -30.49 8.54
CA GLU A 55 4.12 -31.20 9.30
C GLU A 55 4.25 -31.02 10.81
N LYS A 56 5.48 -30.95 11.34
CA LYS A 56 5.71 -30.69 12.75
C LYS A 56 5.20 -29.32 13.16
N TYR A 57 5.47 -28.31 12.34
CA TYR A 57 5.04 -26.92 12.62
C TYR A 57 3.54 -26.72 12.44
N MET A 58 2.96 -27.36 11.43
CA MET A 58 1.50 -27.27 11.23
C MET A 58 0.72 -27.86 12.41
N LYS A 59 1.24 -28.90 13.06
CA LYS A 59 0.58 -29.53 14.20
C LYS A 59 0.38 -28.58 15.38
N ASP A 60 1.34 -27.70 15.65
CA ASP A 60 1.32 -26.82 16.82
C ASP A 60 0.93 -25.37 16.44
N ALA A 61 0.80 -25.07 15.15
CA ALA A 61 0.53 -23.71 14.64
C ALA A 61 -0.75 -23.09 15.24
N GLU A 62 -1.84 -23.85 15.31
CA GLU A 62 -3.09 -23.36 15.86
C GLU A 62 -2.98 -22.98 17.33
N ALA A 63 -2.33 -23.82 18.14
CA ALA A 63 -2.13 -23.54 19.56
C ALA A 63 -1.25 -22.30 19.76
N PHE A 64 -0.16 -22.22 19.00
CA PHE A 64 0.75 -21.09 19.05
C PHE A 64 0.04 -19.77 18.68
N TRP A 65 -0.65 -19.74 17.55
CA TRP A 65 -1.33 -18.50 17.09
C TRP A 65 -2.59 -18.17 17.89
N THR A 66 -3.26 -19.16 18.49
CA THR A 66 -4.33 -18.91 19.46
C THR A 66 -3.82 -18.09 20.64
N GLU A 67 -2.67 -18.47 21.20
CA GLU A 67 -2.07 -17.76 22.31
C GLU A 67 -1.65 -16.34 21.91
N ARG A 68 -1.07 -16.16 20.72
CA ARG A 68 -0.68 -14.84 20.19
C ARG A 68 -1.89 -13.95 19.91
N ALA A 69 -2.97 -14.51 19.40
CA ALA A 69 -4.20 -13.78 19.18
C ALA A 69 -4.83 -13.28 20.49
N LYS A 70 -4.82 -14.12 21.54
CA LYS A 70 -5.25 -13.69 22.88
C LYS A 70 -4.37 -12.58 23.46
N MET A 71 -3.06 -12.65 23.24
CA MET A 71 -2.14 -11.57 23.63
C MET A 71 -2.46 -10.27 22.90
N CYS A 72 -2.73 -10.32 21.60
CA CYS A 72 -3.14 -9.15 20.80
C CYS A 72 -4.45 -8.55 21.30
N ALA A 73 -5.45 -9.37 21.59
CA ALA A 73 -6.72 -8.92 22.14
C ALA A 73 -6.54 -8.23 23.52
N TYR A 74 -5.78 -8.85 24.41
CA TYR A 74 -5.53 -8.31 25.75
C TYR A 74 -4.78 -6.98 25.73
N ALA A 75 -3.82 -6.83 24.81
CA ALA A 75 -3.03 -5.62 24.63
C ALA A 75 -3.66 -4.59 23.69
N ASP A 76 -4.81 -4.88 23.11
CA ASP A 76 -5.47 -4.04 22.11
C ASP A 76 -4.53 -3.67 20.94
N VAL A 77 -3.83 -4.67 20.39
CA VAL A 77 -3.00 -4.51 19.21
C VAL A 77 -3.88 -4.19 18.01
N LYS A 78 -3.56 -3.13 17.26
CA LYS A 78 -4.39 -2.64 16.16
C LYS A 78 -4.03 -3.22 14.80
N TYR A 79 -2.77 -3.57 14.63
CA TYR A 79 -2.26 -3.95 13.33
C TYR A 79 -1.14 -4.98 13.44
N LEU A 80 -1.18 -5.96 12.58
CA LEU A 80 -0.21 -7.04 12.50
C LEU A 80 0.32 -7.16 11.08
N LYS A 81 1.59 -6.78 10.88
CA LYS A 81 2.30 -7.02 9.64
C LYS A 81 3.00 -8.38 9.72
N VAL A 82 2.47 -9.35 8.98
CA VAL A 82 3.04 -10.70 8.89
C VAL A 82 3.98 -10.76 7.70
N ASP A 83 5.27 -10.68 7.97
CA ASP A 83 6.31 -10.63 6.96
C ASP A 83 6.82 -12.03 6.56
N TRP A 84 8.00 -12.07 5.96
CA TRP A 84 8.70 -13.30 5.63
C TRP A 84 8.93 -14.17 6.86
N GLY A 85 9.28 -15.37 6.63
CA GLY A 85 9.60 -16.37 7.63
C GLY A 85 9.67 -17.72 6.95
N TYR A 86 9.84 -18.75 7.73
CA TYR A 86 9.91 -20.11 7.22
C TYR A 86 8.68 -20.49 6.38
N HIS A 87 7.50 -20.03 6.80
CA HIS A 87 6.22 -20.20 6.11
C HIS A 87 5.80 -18.98 5.27
N GLY A 88 6.77 -18.18 4.82
CA GLY A 88 6.50 -16.92 4.11
C GLY A 88 5.64 -17.10 2.86
N ARG A 89 5.76 -18.23 2.16
CA ARG A 89 4.96 -18.58 0.97
C ARG A 89 3.89 -19.64 1.23
N ASP A 90 3.65 -20.00 2.50
CA ASP A 90 2.65 -21.01 2.87
C ASP A 90 1.33 -20.35 3.25
N VAL A 91 0.38 -20.32 2.31
CA VAL A 91 -0.94 -19.69 2.51
C VAL A 91 -1.75 -20.40 3.59
N GLU A 92 -1.66 -21.73 3.70
CA GLU A 92 -2.38 -22.47 4.74
C GLU A 92 -1.91 -22.06 6.14
N TYR A 93 -0.59 -21.92 6.32
CA TYR A 93 -0.04 -21.42 7.57
C TYR A 93 -0.48 -19.97 7.86
N ARG A 94 -0.41 -19.09 6.87
CA ARG A 94 -0.86 -17.70 7.01
C ARG A 94 -2.35 -17.60 7.30
N LYS A 95 -3.14 -18.51 6.74
CA LYS A 95 -4.57 -18.60 7.03
C LYS A 95 -4.83 -18.93 8.50
N ILE A 96 -4.04 -19.82 9.12
CA ILE A 96 -4.15 -20.10 10.56
C ILE A 96 -3.96 -18.81 11.37
N ILE A 97 -2.96 -17.99 11.03
CA ILE A 97 -2.74 -16.69 11.70
C ILE A 97 -4.00 -15.84 11.61
N THR A 98 -4.54 -15.68 10.42
CA THR A 98 -5.74 -14.86 10.18
C THR A 98 -6.95 -15.40 10.92
N ASP A 99 -7.22 -16.71 10.84
CA ASP A 99 -8.37 -17.32 11.47
C ASP A 99 -8.32 -17.16 13.00
N LYS A 100 -7.14 -17.36 13.61
CA LYS A 100 -6.98 -17.18 15.06
C LYS A 100 -7.08 -15.71 15.48
N MET A 101 -6.57 -14.78 14.67
CA MET A 101 -6.76 -13.34 14.94
C MET A 101 -8.24 -12.96 14.84
N ARG A 102 -8.97 -13.41 13.84
CA ARG A 102 -10.41 -13.14 13.70
C ARG A 102 -11.23 -13.75 14.83
N GLU A 103 -10.85 -14.94 15.31
CA GLU A 103 -11.54 -15.62 16.41
C GLU A 103 -11.31 -14.91 17.77
N PHE A 104 -10.09 -14.53 18.09
CA PHE A 104 -9.72 -14.04 19.43
C PHE A 104 -9.40 -12.54 19.50
N SER A 105 -9.02 -11.91 18.40
CA SER A 105 -8.65 -10.49 18.32
C SER A 105 -9.21 -9.81 17.06
N PRO A 106 -10.54 -9.80 16.87
CA PRO A 106 -11.18 -9.36 15.62
C PRO A 106 -10.94 -7.89 15.27
N ASN A 107 -10.47 -7.08 16.22
CA ASN A 107 -10.11 -5.68 16.00
C ASN A 107 -8.66 -5.48 15.53
N THR A 108 -7.85 -6.54 15.48
CA THR A 108 -6.50 -6.50 14.94
C THR A 108 -6.55 -6.67 13.42
N MET A 109 -6.15 -5.64 12.71
CA MET A 109 -6.04 -5.67 11.24
C MET A 109 -4.77 -6.42 10.82
N ILE A 110 -4.86 -7.22 9.76
CA ILE A 110 -3.77 -8.07 9.30
C ILE A 110 -3.32 -7.68 7.91
N GLU A 111 -2.01 -7.48 7.75
CA GLU A 111 -1.33 -7.38 6.46
C GLU A 111 -0.39 -8.58 6.30
N HIS A 112 -0.70 -9.47 5.38
CA HIS A 112 0.24 -10.49 4.96
C HIS A 112 1.16 -9.94 3.87
N VAL A 113 2.44 -9.86 4.22
CA VAL A 113 3.47 -9.43 3.29
C VAL A 113 3.85 -10.58 2.37
N ILE A 114 3.10 -10.71 1.30
CA ILE A 114 3.54 -11.44 0.12
C ILE A 114 3.50 -10.40 -0.99
N GLY A 115 4.66 -9.89 -1.37
CA GLY A 115 4.74 -9.03 -2.53
C GLY A 115 4.30 -9.80 -3.76
N ILE A 116 3.33 -9.30 -4.50
CA ILE A 116 3.03 -9.83 -5.85
C ILE A 116 4.27 -9.69 -6.71
N PHE A 117 5.10 -8.73 -6.35
CA PHE A 117 6.33 -8.39 -7.03
C PHE A 117 7.33 -7.98 -5.95
N ASP A 118 7.92 -8.95 -5.26
CA ASP A 118 8.95 -8.67 -4.26
C ASP A 118 10.17 -7.99 -4.86
N GLN A 119 10.22 -7.97 -6.19
CA GLN A 119 11.29 -7.34 -6.94
C GLN A 119 10.70 -6.58 -8.13
N PRO A 120 11.13 -5.36 -8.43
CA PRO A 120 10.68 -4.63 -9.61
C PRO A 120 11.14 -5.32 -10.89
N TYR A 121 12.25 -6.04 -10.81
CA TYR A 121 12.81 -6.81 -11.89
C TYR A 121 13.42 -8.10 -11.35
N ASP A 122 12.79 -9.21 -11.60
CA ASP A 122 13.38 -10.53 -11.52
C ASP A 122 13.48 -11.07 -12.95
N PRO A 123 14.67 -11.23 -13.52
CA PRO A 123 14.83 -11.78 -14.87
C PRO A 123 14.19 -13.16 -15.03
N SER A 124 14.08 -13.92 -13.94
CA SER A 124 13.36 -15.19 -13.93
C SER A 124 11.84 -15.02 -13.98
N LEU A 125 11.33 -13.84 -13.60
CA LEU A 125 9.93 -13.44 -13.67
C LEU A 125 9.60 -12.63 -14.93
N ASP A 126 10.61 -12.18 -15.69
CA ASP A 126 10.42 -11.53 -16.98
C ASP A 126 9.75 -12.47 -18.01
N VAL A 127 9.76 -13.74 -17.70
CA VAL A 127 8.83 -14.70 -18.27
C VAL A 127 7.44 -14.48 -17.64
N GLN A 128 6.84 -13.30 -17.85
CA GLN A 128 5.46 -12.96 -17.44
C GLN A 128 4.40 -13.95 -17.92
N LYS A 129 4.81 -15.06 -18.47
CA LYS A 129 4.02 -16.15 -19.01
C LYS A 129 4.45 -17.53 -18.49
N GLY A 130 5.46 -17.59 -17.61
CA GLY A 130 5.99 -18.86 -17.10
C GLY A 130 5.19 -19.43 -15.94
N GLU A 131 5.34 -20.71 -15.70
CA GLU A 131 4.68 -21.45 -14.62
C GLU A 131 4.97 -20.83 -13.22
N ALA A 132 6.17 -20.30 -13.02
CA ALA A 132 6.55 -19.63 -11.78
C ALA A 132 5.73 -18.34 -11.53
N PHE A 133 5.50 -17.55 -12.57
CA PHE A 133 4.67 -16.36 -12.47
C PHE A 133 3.20 -16.71 -12.17
N LEU A 134 2.65 -17.72 -12.84
CA LEU A 134 1.28 -18.17 -12.59
C LEU A 134 1.09 -18.67 -11.17
N LYS A 135 2.02 -19.47 -10.65
CA LYS A 135 2.01 -19.92 -9.24
C LYS A 135 2.09 -18.74 -8.26
N PHE A 136 2.86 -17.73 -8.62
CA PHE A 136 2.99 -16.55 -7.80
C PHE A 136 1.70 -15.69 -7.79
N MET A 137 1.02 -15.57 -8.93
CA MET A 137 -0.27 -14.90 -9.02
C MET A 137 -1.36 -15.64 -8.24
N GLU A 138 -1.36 -16.99 -8.24
CA GLU A 138 -2.26 -17.78 -7.40
C GLU A 138 -1.99 -17.54 -5.91
N LEU A 139 -0.73 -17.56 -5.50
CA LEU A 139 -0.33 -17.24 -4.13
C LEU A 139 -0.82 -15.85 -3.71
N ALA A 140 -0.71 -14.86 -4.60
CA ALA A 140 -1.19 -13.51 -4.36
C ALA A 140 -2.71 -13.46 -4.20
N LYS A 141 -3.46 -14.14 -5.07
CA LYS A 141 -4.93 -14.26 -4.97
C LYS A 141 -5.38 -14.85 -3.65
N ASP A 142 -4.75 -15.92 -3.23
CA ASP A 142 -5.10 -16.58 -1.98
C ASP A 142 -4.69 -15.74 -0.76
N THR A 143 -3.58 -15.02 -0.84
CA THR A 143 -3.14 -14.12 0.24
C THR A 143 -4.06 -12.91 0.37
N VAL A 144 -4.55 -12.38 -0.74
CA VAL A 144 -5.55 -11.28 -0.72
C VAL A 144 -6.79 -11.70 0.07
N LYS A 145 -7.24 -12.95 -0.06
CA LYS A 145 -8.44 -13.46 0.65
C LYS A 145 -8.29 -13.53 2.17
N ILE A 146 -7.08 -13.54 2.68
CA ILE A 146 -6.79 -13.66 4.11
C ILE A 146 -6.19 -12.41 4.74
N SER A 147 -6.07 -11.30 3.99
CA SER A 147 -5.48 -10.04 4.45
C SER A 147 -6.51 -8.93 4.56
N ASP A 148 -6.42 -8.09 5.57
CA ASP A 148 -7.22 -6.85 5.68
C ASP A 148 -6.56 -5.71 4.92
N PHE A 149 -5.23 -5.66 4.95
CA PHE A 149 -4.41 -4.76 4.17
C PHE A 149 -3.57 -5.53 3.17
N TYR A 150 -3.35 -4.91 2.02
CA TYR A 150 -2.54 -5.47 0.98
C TYR A 150 -1.55 -4.43 0.45
N ARG A 151 -0.27 -4.66 0.63
CA ARG A 151 0.74 -3.69 0.20
C ARG A 151 1.18 -3.92 -1.24
N THR A 152 1.59 -2.86 -1.89
CA THR A 152 2.00 -2.89 -3.29
C THR A 152 3.34 -3.60 -3.48
N TYR A 153 4.30 -3.46 -2.57
CA TYR A 153 5.62 -4.09 -2.67
C TYR A 153 6.50 -3.82 -1.44
N ASP A 154 7.63 -4.48 -1.38
CA ASP A 154 8.75 -4.06 -0.56
C ASP A 154 9.52 -2.92 -1.22
N VAL A 155 10.01 -2.01 -0.40
CA VAL A 155 10.66 -0.82 -0.91
C VAL A 155 12.05 -1.14 -1.42
N LEU A 156 12.28 -0.82 -2.67
CA LEU A 156 13.58 -0.83 -3.31
C LEU A 156 14.15 0.59 -3.41
N GLU A 157 15.43 0.71 -3.73
CA GLU A 157 16.09 2.02 -3.73
C GLU A 157 15.57 2.96 -4.81
N GLU A 158 15.14 2.44 -5.96
CA GLU A 158 14.54 3.21 -7.03
C GLU A 158 13.09 2.79 -7.25
N LEU A 159 12.17 3.72 -7.05
CA LEU A 159 10.76 3.57 -7.35
C LEU A 159 10.41 4.48 -8.51
N SER A 160 9.72 3.92 -9.49
CA SER A 160 9.03 4.70 -10.49
C SER A 160 7.53 4.73 -10.20
N GLU A 161 6.87 5.78 -10.64
CA GLU A 161 5.43 5.90 -10.55
C GLU A 161 4.74 4.74 -11.28
N ALA A 162 5.24 4.38 -12.47
CA ALA A 162 4.74 3.26 -13.25
C ALA A 162 4.80 1.93 -12.48
N THR A 163 5.86 1.68 -11.71
CA THR A 163 5.96 0.44 -10.92
C THR A 163 4.84 0.34 -9.90
N THR A 164 4.60 1.42 -9.15
CA THR A 164 3.53 1.46 -8.15
C THR A 164 2.14 1.35 -8.78
N LEU A 165 1.89 2.12 -9.82
CA LEU A 165 0.59 2.14 -10.51
C LEU A 165 0.25 0.81 -11.18
N MET A 166 1.23 0.17 -11.82
CA MET A 166 1.06 -1.16 -12.42
C MET A 166 0.69 -2.19 -11.36
N ARG A 167 1.32 -2.16 -10.20
CA ARG A 167 1.03 -3.09 -9.10
C ARG A 167 -0.33 -2.84 -8.50
N ILE A 168 -0.75 -1.58 -8.34
CA ILE A 168 -2.10 -1.24 -7.93
C ILE A 168 -3.12 -1.81 -8.91
N ALA A 169 -2.94 -1.61 -10.23
CA ALA A 169 -3.83 -2.17 -11.25
C ALA A 169 -3.92 -3.70 -11.13
N LYS A 170 -2.80 -4.40 -10.97
CA LYS A 170 -2.78 -5.85 -10.77
C LYS A 170 -3.48 -6.30 -9.49
N LEU A 171 -3.31 -5.58 -8.39
CA LEU A 171 -4.03 -5.86 -7.15
C LEU A 171 -5.54 -5.71 -7.29
N ILE A 172 -5.98 -4.72 -8.06
CA ILE A 172 -7.39 -4.50 -8.36
C ILE A 172 -7.94 -5.64 -9.20
N ASP A 173 -7.23 -6.07 -10.25
CA ASP A 173 -7.61 -7.21 -11.07
C ASP A 173 -7.74 -8.49 -10.22
N ILE A 174 -6.76 -8.76 -9.36
CA ILE A 174 -6.79 -9.91 -8.44
C ILE A 174 -7.99 -9.85 -7.51
N LYS A 175 -8.30 -8.68 -6.96
CA LYS A 175 -9.48 -8.53 -6.11
C LYS A 175 -10.79 -8.64 -6.87
N ALA A 176 -10.84 -8.23 -8.12
CA ALA A 176 -12.02 -8.41 -8.96
C ALA A 176 -12.35 -9.90 -9.21
N GLU A 177 -11.32 -10.75 -9.21
CA GLU A 177 -11.47 -12.20 -9.32
C GLU A 177 -11.68 -12.91 -7.96
N ALA A 178 -11.44 -12.22 -6.84
CA ALA A 178 -11.64 -12.78 -5.50
C ALA A 178 -13.10 -12.60 -5.06
N ASP A 179 -13.54 -13.46 -4.15
CA ASP A 179 -14.92 -13.52 -3.64
C ASP A 179 -15.36 -12.19 -3.00
N GLU A 180 -16.64 -11.80 -3.14
CA GLU A 180 -17.20 -10.49 -2.76
C GLU A 180 -17.04 -10.14 -1.26
N GLU A 181 -16.86 -11.12 -0.39
CA GLU A 181 -16.65 -10.89 1.05
C GLU A 181 -15.34 -10.19 1.38
N TYR A 182 -14.43 -10.10 0.42
CA TYR A 182 -13.06 -9.68 0.66
C TYR A 182 -12.80 -8.22 0.28
N LYS A 183 -13.00 -7.32 1.23
CA LYS A 183 -12.83 -5.86 1.06
C LYS A 183 -11.58 -5.37 1.81
N GLY A 184 -10.39 -5.70 1.33
CA GLY A 184 -9.15 -5.18 1.91
C GLY A 184 -8.83 -3.75 1.47
N ILE A 185 -7.88 -3.13 2.13
CA ILE A 185 -7.35 -1.81 1.81
C ILE A 185 -5.98 -2.00 1.17
N ILE A 186 -5.69 -1.26 0.10
CA ILE A 186 -4.34 -1.24 -0.46
C ILE A 186 -3.48 -0.28 0.36
N ASN A 187 -2.33 -0.77 0.79
CA ASN A 187 -1.28 -0.01 1.44
C ASN A 187 -0.19 0.32 0.41
N VAL A 188 -0.04 1.60 0.10
CA VAL A 188 0.95 2.08 -0.86
C VAL A 188 2.21 2.47 -0.09
N GLU A 189 3.28 1.72 -0.31
CA GLU A 189 4.56 1.97 0.34
C GLU A 189 5.32 3.12 -0.33
N ASP A 190 5.79 4.07 0.47
CA ASP A 190 6.67 5.19 0.11
C ASP A 190 6.23 6.06 -1.08
N ASN A 191 4.95 6.00 -1.47
CA ASN A 191 4.38 6.85 -2.49
C ASN A 191 3.11 7.57 -1.99
N PRO A 192 3.28 8.59 -1.13
CA PRO A 192 2.20 9.23 -0.40
C PRO A 192 1.17 9.91 -1.30
N ILE A 193 1.60 10.50 -2.42
CA ILE A 193 0.69 11.17 -3.36
C ILE A 193 -0.24 10.17 -4.03
N ILE A 194 0.28 9.03 -4.49
CA ILE A 194 -0.56 7.96 -5.07
C ILE A 194 -1.56 7.45 -4.04
N ALA A 195 -1.10 7.21 -2.81
CA ALA A 195 -1.99 6.77 -1.73
C ALA A 195 -3.12 7.76 -1.49
N ALA A 196 -2.80 9.04 -1.36
CA ALA A 196 -3.80 10.09 -1.15
C ALA A 196 -4.74 10.26 -2.35
N ALA A 197 -4.20 10.20 -3.58
CA ALA A 197 -4.96 10.40 -4.81
C ALA A 197 -5.98 9.29 -5.09
N LEU A 198 -5.67 8.05 -4.73
CA LEU A 198 -6.54 6.91 -4.97
C LEU A 198 -7.32 6.45 -3.72
N GLY A 199 -7.22 7.19 -2.60
CA GLY A 199 -7.91 6.84 -1.35
C GLY A 199 -7.38 5.57 -0.70
N MET A 200 -6.09 5.31 -0.82
CA MET A 200 -5.39 4.16 -0.26
C MET A 200 -4.64 4.53 1.01
N THR A 201 -4.28 3.55 1.82
CA THR A 201 -3.41 3.80 2.98
C THR A 201 -1.97 3.99 2.53
N MET A 202 -1.21 4.70 3.33
CA MET A 202 0.18 5.01 3.08
C MET A 202 1.07 4.32 4.11
N GLY A 203 2.03 3.52 3.63
CA GLY A 203 3.14 3.01 4.41
C GLY A 203 4.41 3.82 4.15
N ILE A 204 5.17 4.13 5.20
CA ILE A 204 6.48 4.78 5.07
C ILE A 204 7.54 3.87 5.67
N MET A 205 8.29 3.20 4.82
CA MET A 205 9.34 2.28 5.24
C MET A 205 10.74 2.92 5.22
N ARG A 206 11.04 3.69 4.19
CA ARG A 206 12.39 4.26 3.96
C ARG A 206 12.36 5.79 3.91
N HIS A 207 11.74 6.40 4.91
CA HIS A 207 11.50 7.84 5.01
C HIS A 207 12.74 8.73 4.80
N LYS A 208 13.95 8.19 4.98
CA LYS A 208 15.18 8.99 4.83
C LYS A 208 15.58 9.22 3.37
N ASN A 209 15.13 8.37 2.45
CA ASN A 209 15.70 8.30 1.12
C ASN A 209 14.68 8.46 -0.02
N LYS A 210 13.38 8.37 0.22
CA LYS A 210 12.41 8.22 -0.87
C LYS A 210 11.28 9.24 -0.90
N PRO A 211 10.30 9.27 0.00
CA PRO A 211 9.28 10.28 -0.10
C PRO A 211 9.83 11.62 0.38
N ARG A 212 9.55 12.67 -0.36
CA ARG A 212 9.82 14.02 0.13
C ARG A 212 8.95 14.27 1.36
N TYR A 213 9.52 14.90 2.37
CA TYR A 213 8.83 15.18 3.63
C TYR A 213 7.51 15.93 3.40
N ASP A 214 7.51 16.91 2.51
CA ASP A 214 6.31 17.72 2.20
C ASP A 214 5.21 16.88 1.55
N ASP A 215 5.56 15.94 0.67
CA ASP A 215 4.59 15.03 0.06
C ASP A 215 3.91 14.14 1.11
N VAL A 216 4.67 13.67 2.11
CA VAL A 216 4.13 12.90 3.24
C VAL A 216 3.18 13.76 4.07
N VAL A 217 3.62 14.95 4.46
CA VAL A 217 2.82 15.87 5.30
C VAL A 217 1.54 16.29 4.58
N ASN A 218 1.65 16.72 3.32
CA ASN A 218 0.50 17.16 2.54
C ASN A 218 -0.50 16.04 2.31
N SER A 219 -0.02 14.83 2.01
CA SER A 219 -0.87 13.65 1.86
C SER A 219 -1.58 13.28 3.17
N LEU A 220 -0.90 13.35 4.32
CA LEU A 220 -1.51 13.12 5.64
C LEU A 220 -2.55 14.18 5.98
N ILE A 221 -2.29 15.45 5.69
CA ILE A 221 -3.26 16.53 5.90
C ILE A 221 -4.48 16.29 5.02
N TRP A 222 -4.27 15.95 3.75
CA TRP A 222 -5.37 15.65 2.83
C TRP A 222 -6.18 14.44 3.26
N GLN A 223 -5.54 13.38 3.73
CA GLN A 223 -6.23 12.18 4.22
C GLN A 223 -7.09 12.41 5.48
N ARG A 224 -6.96 13.54 6.17
CA ARG A 224 -7.93 13.97 7.20
C ARG A 224 -9.24 14.47 6.60
N ILE A 225 -9.20 14.95 5.37
CA ILE A 225 -10.36 15.46 4.62
C ILE A 225 -10.95 14.33 3.76
N ALA A 226 -10.10 13.58 3.09
CA ALA A 226 -10.43 12.45 2.25
C ALA A 226 -9.75 11.17 2.79
N PRO A 227 -10.29 10.56 3.86
CA PRO A 227 -9.66 9.40 4.50
C PRO A 227 -9.58 8.21 3.55
N PRO A 228 -8.59 7.32 3.73
CA PRO A 228 -8.51 6.08 2.98
C PRO A 228 -9.79 5.27 3.09
N PHE A 229 -10.16 4.60 2.01
CA PHE A 229 -11.37 3.80 1.96
C PHE A 229 -11.11 2.40 1.40
N ARG A 230 -11.96 1.46 1.75
CA ARG A 230 -11.98 0.15 1.12
C ARG A 230 -12.46 0.30 -0.31
N PHE A 231 -11.69 -0.19 -1.26
CA PHE A 231 -12.09 -0.07 -2.64
C PHE A 231 -12.93 -1.27 -3.10
N GLU A 232 -13.86 -0.98 -3.98
CA GLU A 232 -14.64 -1.98 -4.70
C GLU A 232 -14.07 -2.04 -6.13
N PRO A 233 -13.61 -3.19 -6.63
CA PRO A 233 -12.98 -3.29 -7.95
C PRO A 233 -13.82 -2.68 -9.07
N ASN A 234 -15.13 -2.86 -9.03
CA ASN A 234 -16.06 -2.32 -10.04
C ASN A 234 -16.12 -0.78 -10.08
N ASN A 235 -15.68 -0.12 -9.01
CA ASN A 235 -15.63 1.34 -8.92
C ASN A 235 -14.24 1.90 -9.22
N PHE A 236 -13.31 1.03 -9.55
CA PHE A 236 -11.97 1.39 -9.98
C PHE A 236 -11.89 1.28 -11.51
N LYS A 237 -11.27 2.27 -12.13
CA LYS A 237 -11.11 2.35 -13.58
C LYS A 237 -9.70 2.75 -13.91
N TYR A 238 -9.18 2.24 -15.00
CA TYR A 238 -7.92 2.67 -15.58
C TYR A 238 -7.99 2.68 -17.10
N SER A 239 -7.19 3.57 -17.71
CA SER A 239 -7.14 3.71 -19.18
C SER A 239 -6.46 2.50 -19.80
N GLY A 240 -6.82 2.22 -21.07
CA GLY A 240 -6.09 1.25 -21.87
C GLY A 240 -4.74 1.77 -22.39
N GLU A 241 -4.52 3.09 -22.35
CA GLU A 241 -3.25 3.71 -22.69
C GLU A 241 -2.24 3.46 -21.56
N LEU A 242 -1.04 3.04 -21.94
CA LEU A 242 0.07 2.77 -21.02
C LEU A 242 1.18 3.80 -21.23
N ILE A 243 1.69 4.32 -20.14
CA ILE A 243 2.89 5.17 -20.11
C ILE A 243 4.05 4.36 -19.55
N CYS A 244 5.22 4.57 -20.13
CA CYS A 244 6.46 3.93 -19.72
C CYS A 244 7.31 4.87 -18.86
N ASP A 245 7.69 4.42 -17.66
CA ASP A 245 8.86 4.95 -16.96
C ASP A 245 10.11 4.17 -17.37
N SER A 246 11.19 4.89 -17.68
CA SER A 246 12.48 4.31 -18.02
C SER A 246 13.55 4.83 -17.07
N TYR A 247 14.17 3.93 -16.32
CA TYR A 247 15.18 4.31 -15.33
C TYR A 247 16.29 3.26 -15.21
N LYS A 248 17.47 3.73 -14.79
CA LYS A 248 18.56 2.82 -14.44
C LYS A 248 18.41 2.37 -13.00
N PHE A 249 18.42 1.08 -12.82
CA PHE A 249 18.37 0.48 -11.51
C PHE A 249 19.81 0.26 -10.98
N ASN A 250 20.23 1.12 -10.06
CA ASN A 250 21.48 0.93 -9.34
C ASN A 250 21.23 0.03 -8.13
N ALA A 251 21.17 -1.28 -8.36
CA ALA A 251 21.05 -2.22 -7.28
C ALA A 251 22.29 -2.17 -6.38
N ASN A 252 22.07 -2.27 -5.08
CA ASN A 252 23.16 -2.63 -4.19
C ASN A 252 23.68 -4.02 -4.60
N PRO A 253 24.92 -4.15 -5.11
CA PRO A 253 25.41 -5.44 -5.61
C PRO A 253 25.49 -6.53 -4.54
N ASN A 254 25.43 -6.18 -3.27
CA ASN A 254 25.40 -7.12 -2.17
C ASN A 254 23.97 -7.67 -1.90
N GLU A 255 22.94 -6.89 -2.22
CA GLU A 255 21.55 -7.31 -2.06
C GLU A 255 21.00 -7.93 -3.36
N TRP A 256 21.44 -7.43 -4.52
CA TRP A 256 20.92 -7.79 -5.82
C TRP A 256 22.03 -8.02 -6.85
N PRO A 257 22.88 -9.06 -6.68
CA PRO A 257 24.08 -9.23 -7.50
C PRO A 257 23.80 -9.55 -8.98
N TYR A 258 22.56 -9.84 -9.33
CA TYR A 258 22.11 -10.13 -10.70
C TYR A 258 21.46 -8.92 -11.42
N LEU A 259 21.23 -7.82 -10.71
CA LEU A 259 20.72 -6.58 -11.28
C LEU A 259 21.91 -5.64 -11.49
N GLY A 260 22.40 -5.58 -12.72
CA GLY A 260 23.47 -4.64 -13.10
C GLY A 260 22.95 -3.22 -13.37
N ASP A 261 23.73 -2.43 -14.10
CA ASP A 261 23.35 -1.08 -14.56
C ASP A 261 22.35 -1.14 -15.75
N GLU A 262 21.33 -1.97 -15.65
CA GLU A 262 20.37 -2.14 -16.71
C GLU A 262 19.32 -1.03 -16.68
N THR A 263 18.87 -0.64 -17.87
CA THR A 263 17.70 0.24 -17.99
C THR A 263 16.45 -0.60 -17.84
N ILE A 264 15.63 -0.25 -16.86
CA ILE A 264 14.34 -0.87 -16.61
C ILE A 264 13.25 -0.02 -17.21
N GLU A 265 12.36 -0.64 -17.96
CA GLU A 265 11.15 -0.04 -18.49
C GLU A 265 9.94 -0.63 -17.76
N GLN A 266 9.13 0.24 -17.17
CA GLN A 266 7.90 -0.13 -16.47
C GLN A 266 6.71 0.60 -17.09
N TYR A 267 5.66 -0.14 -17.39
CA TYR A 267 4.45 0.36 -18.03
C TYR A 267 3.29 0.34 -17.05
N ALA A 268 2.52 1.44 -17.01
CA ALA A 268 1.31 1.52 -16.22
C ALA A 268 0.21 2.31 -16.93
N PRO A 269 -1.07 2.14 -16.54
CA PRO A 269 -2.15 2.94 -17.08
C PRO A 269 -1.90 4.44 -16.92
N ALA A 270 -2.07 5.19 -18.01
CA ALA A 270 -1.88 6.64 -18.03
C ALA A 270 -2.82 7.36 -17.05
N VAL A 271 -4.05 6.87 -16.95
CA VAL A 271 -5.07 7.44 -16.06
C VAL A 271 -5.68 6.34 -15.20
N MET A 272 -5.79 6.60 -13.89
CA MET A 272 -6.47 5.72 -12.96
C MET A 272 -7.46 6.51 -12.10
N SER A 273 -8.62 5.91 -11.83
CA SER A 273 -9.69 6.56 -11.06
C SER A 273 -10.35 5.60 -10.08
N ALA A 274 -10.70 6.14 -8.90
CA ALA A 274 -11.49 5.44 -7.89
C ALA A 274 -12.79 6.19 -7.59
N ASN A 275 -13.93 5.53 -7.74
CA ASN A 275 -15.28 6.09 -7.50
C ASN A 275 -15.62 7.35 -8.35
N ALA A 276 -14.94 7.56 -9.46
CA ALA A 276 -15.16 8.67 -10.36
C ALA A 276 -14.95 8.24 -11.83
N PRO A 277 -15.39 9.00 -12.83
CA PRO A 277 -14.97 8.81 -14.22
C PRO A 277 -13.46 9.02 -14.36
N LEU A 278 -12.87 8.40 -15.39
CA LEU A 278 -11.49 8.68 -15.76
C LEU A 278 -11.34 10.15 -16.14
N ALA A 279 -10.22 10.76 -15.75
CA ALA A 279 -9.86 12.09 -16.21
C ALA A 279 -9.59 12.08 -17.71
N GLU A 280 -9.97 13.16 -18.40
CA GLU A 280 -9.54 13.44 -19.76
C GLU A 280 -8.22 14.22 -19.70
N VAL A 281 -7.22 13.76 -20.43
CA VAL A 281 -5.89 14.35 -20.46
C VAL A 281 -5.54 14.73 -21.92
N ARG A 282 -5.10 15.96 -22.10
CA ARG A 282 -4.58 16.46 -23.40
C ARG A 282 -3.20 17.05 -23.16
N CYS A 283 -2.21 16.47 -23.77
CA CYS A 283 -0.83 16.89 -23.66
C CYS A 283 -0.25 17.14 -25.05
N ASP A 284 0.37 18.29 -25.25
CA ASP A 284 1.04 18.66 -26.50
C ASP A 284 2.53 18.27 -26.47
N GLU A 285 3.02 17.74 -25.34
CA GLU A 285 4.40 17.28 -25.19
C GLU A 285 4.57 15.86 -25.74
N GLU A 286 5.82 15.42 -25.92
CA GLU A 286 6.17 14.08 -26.39
C GLU A 286 5.63 12.98 -25.47
N TYR A 287 5.58 13.26 -24.17
CA TYR A 287 5.09 12.31 -23.14
C TYR A 287 3.92 12.89 -22.37
N THR A 288 3.02 12.02 -21.96
CA THR A 288 1.87 12.36 -21.13
C THR A 288 2.17 12.04 -19.67
N PRO A 289 1.77 12.85 -18.69
CA PRO A 289 1.93 12.52 -17.27
C PRO A 289 0.97 11.39 -16.86
N PHE A 290 1.26 10.72 -15.75
CA PHE A 290 0.24 9.91 -15.07
C PHE A 290 -0.77 10.84 -14.39
N VAL A 291 -2.05 10.51 -14.53
CA VAL A 291 -3.14 11.27 -13.90
C VAL A 291 -4.01 10.35 -13.06
N LEU A 292 -4.19 10.71 -11.81
CA LEU A 292 -5.01 9.97 -10.85
C LEU A 292 -6.16 10.85 -10.38
N ASN A 293 -7.34 10.26 -10.21
CA ASN A 293 -8.46 10.97 -9.59
C ASN A 293 -9.34 10.04 -8.76
N SER A 294 -9.92 10.56 -7.70
CA SER A 294 -10.85 9.82 -6.88
C SER A 294 -11.92 10.70 -6.23
N ARG A 295 -13.07 10.09 -5.92
CA ARG A 295 -14.08 10.68 -5.06
C ARG A 295 -14.24 9.84 -3.80
N ASN A 296 -14.11 10.47 -2.65
CA ASN A 296 -14.37 9.84 -1.37
C ASN A 296 -15.88 9.74 -1.13
N LYS A 297 -16.43 8.53 -1.02
CA LYS A 297 -17.87 8.32 -0.85
C LYS A 297 -18.42 8.76 0.51
N ILE A 298 -17.55 8.99 1.50
CA ILE A 298 -17.96 9.39 2.85
C ILE A 298 -17.99 10.90 2.98
N THR A 299 -16.96 11.59 2.48
CA THR A 299 -16.78 13.04 2.64
C THR A 299 -17.09 13.83 1.38
N ASP A 300 -17.36 13.15 0.26
CA ASP A 300 -17.48 13.71 -1.09
C ASP A 300 -16.24 14.43 -1.61
N ALA A 301 -15.17 14.50 -0.83
CA ALA A 301 -13.92 15.11 -1.25
C ALA A 301 -13.43 14.49 -2.56
N TYR A 302 -12.97 15.33 -3.47
CA TYR A 302 -12.46 14.94 -4.77
C TYR A 302 -10.95 15.16 -4.84
N THR A 303 -10.20 14.18 -5.29
CA THR A 303 -8.75 14.27 -5.38
C THR A 303 -8.31 14.15 -6.82
N VAL A 304 -7.36 14.96 -7.25
CA VAL A 304 -6.67 14.87 -8.54
C VAL A 304 -5.17 14.92 -8.27
N ALA A 305 -4.42 14.02 -8.89
CA ALA A 305 -2.96 14.08 -8.87
C ALA A 305 -2.40 13.93 -10.28
N VAL A 306 -1.39 14.70 -10.58
CA VAL A 306 -0.58 14.65 -11.79
C VAL A 306 0.82 14.30 -11.38
N LEU A 307 1.28 13.12 -11.82
CA LEU A 307 2.54 12.57 -11.36
C LEU A 307 3.63 12.73 -12.41
N GLU A 308 4.84 12.70 -11.93
CA GLU A 308 6.02 12.70 -12.77
C GLU A 308 6.14 11.42 -13.60
N ILE A 309 6.83 11.54 -14.73
CA ILE A 309 7.35 10.39 -15.47
C ILE A 309 8.87 10.38 -15.35
N ASN A 310 9.44 9.21 -15.47
CA ASN A 310 10.87 9.01 -15.45
C ASN A 310 11.36 8.57 -16.83
N LYS A 311 12.30 9.32 -17.41
CA LYS A 311 12.96 8.99 -18.67
C LYS A 311 14.47 9.00 -18.46
N ASN A 312 15.08 7.82 -18.44
CA ASN A 312 16.53 7.66 -18.24
C ASN A 312 17.06 8.36 -16.98
N ASN A 313 16.34 8.25 -15.85
CA ASN A 313 16.60 8.93 -14.58
C ASN A 313 16.32 10.44 -14.54
N GLU A 314 15.76 11.00 -15.60
CA GLU A 314 15.24 12.36 -15.58
C GLU A 314 13.76 12.33 -15.26
N LYS A 315 13.40 12.90 -14.10
CA LYS A 315 12.01 12.96 -13.62
C LYS A 315 11.45 14.36 -13.90
N TYR A 316 10.29 14.40 -14.56
CA TYR A 316 9.57 15.63 -14.80
C TYR A 316 8.07 15.38 -14.96
N ILE A 317 7.29 16.42 -14.79
CA ILE A 317 5.83 16.38 -15.02
C ILE A 317 5.53 17.09 -16.36
N PRO A 318 5.14 16.34 -17.41
CA PRO A 318 4.64 16.95 -18.64
C PRO A 318 3.41 17.82 -18.36
N LEU A 319 3.38 19.04 -18.91
CA LEU A 319 2.26 19.94 -18.68
C LEU A 319 1.07 19.61 -19.58
N ALA A 320 -0.01 19.18 -18.98
CA ALA A 320 -1.23 18.76 -19.65
C ALA A 320 -2.44 19.61 -19.25
N ASP A 321 -3.41 19.69 -20.15
CA ASP A 321 -4.77 20.13 -19.85
C ASP A 321 -5.57 18.92 -19.33
N ILE A 322 -6.10 19.04 -18.12
CA ILE A 322 -6.78 17.98 -17.40
C ILE A 322 -8.22 18.37 -17.14
N SER A 323 -9.15 17.47 -17.45
CA SER A 323 -10.57 17.64 -17.15
C SER A 323 -11.08 16.46 -16.34
N VAL A 324 -11.69 16.72 -15.20
CA VAL A 324 -12.31 15.72 -14.34
C VAL A 324 -13.80 16.00 -14.17
N CYS A 325 -14.59 14.92 -14.00
CA CYS A 325 -16.03 14.98 -13.83
C CYS A 325 -16.46 14.25 -12.55
N GLY A 326 -17.66 14.59 -12.06
CA GLY A 326 -18.26 13.92 -10.92
C GLY A 326 -17.83 14.45 -9.56
N ALA A 327 -17.33 15.68 -9.50
CA ALA A 327 -17.08 16.40 -8.25
C ALA A 327 -18.38 16.96 -7.69
N SER A 328 -18.55 16.97 -6.37
CA SER A 328 -19.66 17.62 -5.69
C SER A 328 -19.37 19.10 -5.50
N ALA A 329 -20.31 19.95 -5.83
CA ALA A 329 -20.18 21.42 -5.73
C ALA A 329 -19.85 21.94 -4.31
N ASN A 330 -20.16 21.17 -3.28
CA ASN A 330 -19.97 21.56 -1.88
C ASN A 330 -18.81 20.83 -1.20
N ALA A 331 -18.07 20.01 -1.95
CA ALA A 331 -16.98 19.22 -1.41
C ALA A 331 -15.62 19.84 -1.75
N PRO A 332 -14.61 19.65 -0.89
CA PRO A 332 -13.25 20.08 -1.19
C PRO A 332 -12.67 19.30 -2.36
N VAL A 333 -11.88 19.99 -3.18
CA VAL A 333 -11.09 19.41 -4.26
C VAL A 333 -9.61 19.58 -3.90
N GLY A 334 -8.88 18.46 -3.76
CA GLY A 334 -7.43 18.44 -3.58
C GLY A 334 -6.71 18.22 -4.89
N PHE A 335 -5.64 18.96 -5.11
CA PHE A 335 -4.80 18.83 -6.28
C PHE A 335 -3.34 18.67 -5.88
N PHE A 336 -2.67 17.65 -6.45
CA PHE A 336 -1.26 17.37 -6.27
C PHE A 336 -0.55 17.40 -7.63
N GLY A 337 0.65 17.94 -7.66
CA GLY A 337 1.46 18.00 -8.88
C GLY A 337 1.30 19.31 -9.66
N LYS A 338 1.48 19.24 -10.98
CA LYS A 338 1.43 20.39 -11.88
C LYS A 338 0.58 20.07 -13.11
N ALA A 339 -0.17 21.06 -13.61
CA ALA A 339 -0.93 20.97 -14.84
C ALA A 339 -0.88 22.30 -15.57
N LYS A 340 -1.07 22.28 -16.89
CA LYS A 340 -1.28 23.51 -17.68
C LYS A 340 -2.62 24.14 -17.33
N THR A 341 -3.68 23.31 -17.29
CA THR A 341 -4.99 23.66 -16.79
C THR A 341 -5.64 22.49 -16.05
N LEU A 342 -6.47 22.76 -15.06
CA LEU A 342 -7.32 21.79 -14.40
C LEU A 342 -8.78 22.26 -14.48
N ALA A 343 -9.60 21.58 -15.25
CA ALA A 343 -11.04 21.80 -15.31
C ALA A 343 -11.74 20.77 -14.41
N VAL A 344 -12.51 21.25 -13.44
CA VAL A 344 -13.32 20.41 -12.54
C VAL A 344 -14.80 20.60 -12.90
N ASN A 345 -15.41 19.53 -13.41
CA ASN A 345 -16.82 19.52 -13.77
C ASN A 345 -17.65 18.95 -12.62
N PHE A 346 -18.53 19.77 -12.08
CA PHE A 346 -19.39 19.40 -10.96
C PHE A 346 -20.68 18.71 -11.44
N ASP A 347 -21.19 17.79 -10.64
CA ASP A 347 -22.44 17.05 -10.93
C ASP A 347 -23.68 17.98 -10.97
N THR A 348 -23.62 19.13 -10.32
CA THR A 348 -24.69 20.12 -10.26
C THR A 348 -24.17 21.50 -10.65
N GLY A 349 -25.02 22.34 -11.25
CA GLY A 349 -24.66 23.71 -11.58
C GLY A 349 -24.20 24.52 -10.35
N ILE A 350 -23.13 25.29 -10.53
CA ILE A 350 -22.47 26.05 -9.47
C ILE A 350 -22.65 27.58 -9.67
N GLU A 351 -23.83 28.02 -10.13
CA GLU A 351 -24.10 29.46 -10.26
C GLU A 351 -23.87 30.19 -8.93
N GLY A 352 -23.02 31.19 -8.96
CA GLY A 352 -22.67 31.98 -7.79
C GLY A 352 -21.70 31.29 -6.80
N ALA A 353 -21.04 30.22 -7.18
CA ALA A 353 -20.06 29.55 -6.33
C ALA A 353 -18.88 30.48 -5.98
N ARG A 354 -18.42 30.38 -4.74
CA ARG A 354 -17.17 30.99 -4.29
C ARG A 354 -16.08 29.93 -4.28
N VAL A 355 -14.95 30.19 -4.94
CA VAL A 355 -13.79 29.35 -4.94
C VAL A 355 -12.77 29.89 -3.95
N TYR A 356 -12.36 29.05 -3.01
CA TYR A 356 -11.27 29.34 -2.08
C TYR A 356 -10.07 28.49 -2.47
N LEU A 357 -8.94 29.13 -2.71
CA LEU A 357 -7.68 28.44 -2.97
C LEU A 357 -6.81 28.50 -1.70
N GLN A 358 -6.30 27.36 -1.30
CA GLN A 358 -5.34 27.25 -0.23
C GLN A 358 -4.12 26.49 -0.74
N HIS A 359 -2.98 27.14 -0.73
CA HIS A 359 -1.70 26.47 -0.96
C HIS A 359 -1.31 25.69 0.30
N MET A 360 -0.91 24.45 0.11
CA MET A 360 -0.51 23.54 1.20
C MET A 360 1.01 23.46 1.35
N THR A 361 1.75 23.97 0.36
CA THR A 361 3.21 24.11 0.37
C THR A 361 3.58 25.56 0.14
N GLU A 362 4.56 26.07 0.89
CA GLU A 362 5.23 27.32 0.55
C GLU A 362 6.10 27.09 -0.70
N GLU A 363 6.10 28.06 -1.62
CA GLU A 363 7.02 28.06 -2.78
C GLU A 363 8.45 28.32 -2.34
#